data_e4eadc4be541ba21b4279a1ef19bc90f
#
_entry.id   e4eadc4be541ba21b4279a1ef19bc90f
#
_cell.length_a   1.000
_cell.length_b   1.000
_cell.length_c   1.000
_cell.angle_alpha   90.00
_cell.angle_beta   90.00
_cell.angle_gamma   90.00
#
_symmetry.space_group_name_H-M   'P 1'
#
loop_
_entity.id
_entity.type
_entity.pdbx_description
1 polymer ?
#
loop_
_entity_poly.entity_id
_entity_poly.type
_entity_poly.pdbx_seq_one_letter_code
_entity_poly.pdbx_strand_id
1 'polypeptide(L)'
;SDDQMNARANRAWGEYPMLTQANHYASPPYACTSYDGLWKTSRQHIGGCLWHSFDHQRGYHPDPFYGGLTDVFRQPKYAYYMFMAQRPVDSLAIQVESGPMIYIAHEMTPFSPADVTVYSNCEEVRLTVFKHGKTYTYKKKDRPGMPSPIIIFKDAYHFMEDKALSRQECWDEVYLLAEGFRNGKKVAEHKRMPARRPGKITLHLDDENIQPFDISIFVCNRSNHCDQIGTVGNGLNNYHIKFSVEGEARLVA
;
A
#
# COMPACT_ATOMS: atom_id res chain seq x y z
N SER A 1 21.61 -8.33 12.27
CA SER A 1 21.36 -7.16 13.12
C SER A 1 19.88 -6.89 13.19
N ASP A 2 19.42 -6.25 14.27
CA ASP A 2 18.00 -5.91 14.47
C ASP A 2 17.41 -5.08 13.34
N ASP A 3 18.23 -4.29 12.65
CA ASP A 3 17.85 -3.51 11.48
C ASP A 3 17.26 -4.34 10.34
N GLN A 4 17.83 -5.51 10.09
CA GLN A 4 17.32 -6.38 9.03
C GLN A 4 16.00 -7.06 9.43
N MET A 5 15.74 -7.23 10.71
CA MET A 5 14.50 -7.85 11.19
C MET A 5 13.31 -6.92 10.99
N ASN A 6 13.45 -5.63 11.31
CA ASN A 6 12.39 -4.64 11.18
C ASN A 6 12.04 -4.30 9.73
N ALA A 7 12.97 -4.50 8.79
CA ALA A 7 12.73 -4.32 7.37
C ALA A 7 11.97 -5.48 6.71
N ARG A 8 11.70 -6.57 7.45
CA ARG A 8 11.02 -7.75 6.91
C ARG A 8 9.55 -7.72 7.25
N ALA A 9 8.73 -7.82 6.23
CA ALA A 9 7.29 -7.95 6.37
C ALA A 9 6.73 -8.88 5.31
N ASN A 10 6.30 -10.08 5.72
CA ASN A 10 5.42 -10.87 4.88
C ASN A 10 4.02 -10.24 4.93
N ARG A 11 3.38 -10.08 3.79
CA ARG A 11 2.00 -9.58 3.70
C ARG A 11 1.03 -10.41 4.56
N ALA A 12 1.25 -11.72 4.64
CA ALA A 12 0.43 -12.64 5.44
C ALA A 12 0.55 -12.42 6.95
N TRP A 13 1.55 -11.68 7.43
CA TRP A 13 1.69 -11.33 8.85
C TRP A 13 0.80 -10.15 9.29
N GLY A 14 0.08 -9.53 8.34
CA GLY A 14 -0.87 -8.45 8.59
C GLY A 14 -0.27 -7.05 8.52
N GLU A 15 -1.03 -6.08 9.04
CA GLU A 15 -0.73 -4.65 8.90
C GLU A 15 0.50 -4.18 9.69
N TYR A 16 0.61 -4.59 10.95
CA TYR A 16 1.68 -4.10 11.83
C TYR A 16 3.10 -4.33 11.29
N PRO A 17 3.46 -5.53 10.78
CA PRO A 17 4.74 -5.74 10.15
C PRO A 17 4.96 -4.87 8.91
N MET A 18 3.93 -4.67 8.07
CA MET A 18 4.03 -3.80 6.89
C MET A 18 4.20 -2.32 7.26
N LEU A 19 3.51 -1.85 8.32
CA LEU A 19 3.69 -0.50 8.86
C LEU A 19 5.10 -0.33 9.46
N THR A 20 5.57 -1.32 10.22
CA THR A 20 6.91 -1.34 10.78
C THR A 20 7.98 -1.29 9.70
N GLN A 21 7.83 -2.07 8.63
CA GLN A 21 8.72 -2.04 7.47
C GLN A 21 8.77 -0.65 6.83
N ALA A 22 7.62 -0.05 6.57
CA ALA A 22 7.54 1.28 5.97
C ALA A 22 8.20 2.34 6.87
N ASN A 23 7.93 2.30 8.17
CA ASN A 23 8.56 3.20 9.15
C ASN A 23 10.08 3.00 9.20
N HIS A 24 10.54 1.76 9.15
CA HIS A 24 11.96 1.44 9.15
C HIS A 24 12.67 2.01 7.92
N TYR A 25 12.10 1.85 6.74
CA TYR A 25 12.66 2.44 5.52
C TYR A 25 12.58 3.97 5.49
N ALA A 26 11.54 4.55 6.08
CA ALA A 26 11.39 5.99 6.12
C ALA A 26 12.35 6.67 7.09
N SER A 27 12.37 6.26 8.33
CA SER A 27 13.12 6.93 9.40
C SER A 27 13.39 5.99 10.58
N PRO A 28 14.30 5.03 10.45
CA PRO A 28 14.67 4.16 11.57
C PRO A 28 15.49 4.92 12.62
N PRO A 29 15.64 4.36 13.82
CA PRO A 29 16.55 4.85 14.84
C PRO A 29 18.00 5.03 14.35
N TYR A 30 18.39 4.28 13.33
CA TYR A 30 19.70 4.31 12.69
C TYR A 30 19.65 5.21 11.44
N ALA A 31 19.82 6.48 11.64
CA ALA A 31 19.56 7.55 10.69
C ALA A 31 20.27 7.44 9.33
N CYS A 32 21.42 6.74 9.27
CA CYS A 32 22.21 6.64 8.04
C CYS A 32 21.67 5.67 6.98
N THR A 33 20.75 4.79 7.34
CA THR A 33 20.21 3.75 6.44
C THR A 33 18.78 4.00 5.99
N SER A 34 18.15 5.07 6.49
CA SER A 34 16.77 5.42 6.14
C SER A 34 16.70 6.44 5.00
N TYR A 35 15.55 6.49 4.37
CA TYR A 35 15.28 7.50 3.35
C TYR A 35 15.42 8.93 3.90
N ASP A 36 14.88 9.19 5.08
CA ASP A 36 15.01 10.50 5.77
C ASP A 36 16.49 10.81 6.13
N GLY A 37 17.25 9.79 6.54
CA GLY A 37 18.68 9.92 6.79
C GLY A 37 19.47 10.27 5.54
N LEU A 38 19.19 9.63 4.41
CA LEU A 38 19.82 9.93 3.12
C LEU A 38 19.59 11.39 2.69
N TRP A 39 18.39 11.92 2.88
CA TRP A 39 18.07 13.33 2.59
C TRP A 39 18.79 14.34 3.50
N LYS A 40 19.25 13.91 4.66
CA LYS A 40 20.00 14.76 5.62
C LYS A 40 21.51 14.65 5.49
N THR A 41 22.01 13.78 4.62
CA THR A 41 23.46 13.61 4.40
C THR A 41 24.06 14.76 3.58
N SER A 42 25.38 14.75 3.42
CA SER A 42 26.09 15.77 2.66
C SER A 42 25.66 15.80 1.18
N ARG A 43 25.85 16.96 0.53
CA ARG A 43 25.55 17.14 -0.91
C ARG A 43 26.35 16.24 -1.86
N GLN A 44 27.39 15.58 -1.36
CA GLN A 44 28.18 14.59 -2.12
C GLN A 44 27.46 13.26 -2.25
N HIS A 45 26.44 13.00 -1.42
CA HIS A 45 25.65 11.80 -1.46
C HIS A 45 24.59 11.91 -2.57
N ILE A 46 24.69 11.06 -3.58
CA ILE A 46 23.85 11.11 -4.79
C ILE A 46 22.63 10.20 -4.72
N GLY A 47 22.49 9.41 -3.66
CA GLY A 47 21.34 8.51 -3.48
C GLY A 47 21.71 7.18 -2.86
N GLY A 48 20.78 6.25 -2.88
CA GLY A 48 20.92 4.90 -2.37
C GLY A 48 20.07 3.90 -3.17
N CYS A 49 20.45 2.63 -3.10
CA CYS A 49 19.69 1.54 -3.69
C CYS A 49 19.10 0.68 -2.59
N LEU A 50 17.79 0.47 -2.65
CA LEU A 50 17.12 -0.41 -1.71
C LEU A 50 17.32 -1.88 -2.12
N TRP A 51 17.68 -2.69 -1.18
CA TRP A 51 17.68 -4.14 -1.28
C TRP A 51 16.48 -4.70 -0.52
N HIS A 52 15.32 -5.03 -1.17
CA HIS A 52 15.06 -5.30 -2.58
C HIS A 52 13.73 -4.68 -3.07
N SER A 53 13.48 -4.86 -4.38
CA SER A 53 12.19 -4.48 -4.98
C SER A 53 11.07 -5.43 -4.56
N PHE A 54 11.33 -6.73 -4.44
CA PHE A 54 10.32 -7.76 -4.14
C PHE A 54 10.85 -8.86 -3.23
N ASP A 55 9.96 -9.53 -2.53
CA ASP A 55 10.29 -10.73 -1.76
C ASP A 55 10.79 -11.84 -2.68
N HIS A 56 11.78 -12.59 -2.23
CA HIS A 56 12.39 -13.63 -3.06
C HIS A 56 12.90 -14.80 -2.23
N GLN A 57 12.97 -15.96 -2.86
CA GLN A 57 13.59 -17.14 -2.28
C GLN A 57 15.11 -17.00 -2.31
N ARG A 58 15.78 -17.31 -1.20
CA ARG A 58 17.23 -17.14 -1.04
C ARG A 58 18.07 -18.33 -1.50
N GLY A 59 17.47 -19.48 -1.73
CA GLY A 59 18.17 -20.70 -2.14
C GLY A 59 18.96 -21.43 -1.04
N TYR A 60 19.56 -20.70 -0.13
CA TYR A 60 20.38 -21.23 0.99
C TYR A 60 19.67 -21.19 2.36
N HIS A 61 18.46 -20.70 2.40
CA HIS A 61 17.67 -20.57 3.64
C HIS A 61 16.23 -21.05 3.40
N PRO A 62 15.60 -21.77 4.34
CA PRO A 62 14.25 -22.27 4.15
C PRO A 62 13.22 -21.18 3.98
N ASP A 63 13.41 -20.04 4.66
CA ASP A 63 12.48 -18.93 4.56
C ASP A 63 12.84 -17.95 3.45
N PRO A 64 11.87 -17.44 2.69
CA PRO A 64 12.08 -16.32 1.77
C PRO A 64 12.60 -15.08 2.50
N PHE A 65 13.22 -14.19 1.76
CA PHE A 65 13.55 -12.86 2.25
C PHE A 65 12.36 -11.92 2.03
N TYR A 66 11.81 -11.40 3.11
CA TYR A 66 10.61 -10.58 3.11
C TYR A 66 10.88 -9.06 3.15
N GLY A 67 12.06 -8.63 2.73
CA GLY A 67 12.47 -7.21 2.69
C GLY A 67 12.00 -6.45 1.46
N GLY A 68 11.25 -7.07 0.55
CA GLY A 68 10.76 -6.43 -0.67
C GLY A 68 9.72 -5.34 -0.41
N LEU A 69 9.65 -4.37 -1.34
CA LEU A 69 8.55 -3.39 -1.39
C LEU A 69 7.26 -4.01 -1.90
N THR A 70 7.39 -5.09 -2.69
CA THR A 70 6.28 -5.94 -3.11
C THR A 70 6.51 -7.36 -2.61
N ASP A 71 5.45 -8.14 -2.53
CA ASP A 71 5.56 -9.56 -2.22
C ASP A 71 6.07 -10.38 -3.42
N VAL A 72 6.14 -11.72 -3.28
CA VAL A 72 6.57 -12.62 -4.36
C VAL A 72 5.65 -12.58 -5.59
N PHE A 73 4.41 -12.18 -5.41
CA PHE A 73 3.41 -12.02 -6.48
C PHE A 73 3.35 -10.61 -7.03
N ARG A 74 4.32 -9.75 -6.69
CA ARG A 74 4.40 -8.33 -7.09
C ARG A 74 3.27 -7.46 -6.54
N GLN A 75 2.56 -7.90 -5.50
CA GLN A 75 1.57 -7.06 -4.84
C GLN A 75 2.28 -6.05 -3.93
N PRO A 76 1.98 -4.74 -4.06
CA PRO A 76 2.61 -3.71 -3.25
C PRO A 76 2.33 -3.89 -1.76
N LYS A 77 3.35 -3.69 -0.94
CA LYS A 77 3.25 -3.52 0.51
C LYS A 77 3.14 -2.05 0.87
N TYR A 78 2.94 -1.72 2.14
CA TYR A 78 2.81 -0.32 2.56
C TYR A 78 4.07 0.51 2.29
N ALA A 79 5.26 -0.09 2.39
CA ALA A 79 6.51 0.57 2.06
C ALA A 79 6.58 1.03 0.60
N TYR A 80 5.97 0.33 -0.35
CA TYR A 80 5.86 0.74 -1.74
C TYR A 80 5.19 2.11 -1.87
N TYR A 81 4.04 2.29 -1.23
CA TYR A 81 3.30 3.55 -1.25
C TYR A 81 4.00 4.67 -0.48
N MET A 82 4.73 4.32 0.60
CA MET A 82 5.59 5.27 1.30
C MET A 82 6.66 5.85 0.36
N PHE A 83 7.30 5.01 -0.46
CA PHE A 83 8.27 5.48 -1.45
C PHE A 83 7.61 6.23 -2.61
N MET A 84 6.45 5.80 -3.10
CA MET A 84 5.68 6.56 -4.09
C MET A 84 5.38 7.99 -3.64
N ALA A 85 5.07 8.19 -2.37
CA ALA A 85 4.81 9.51 -1.81
C ALA A 85 6.05 10.45 -1.85
N GLN A 86 7.24 9.93 -2.11
CA GLN A 86 8.45 10.76 -2.25
C GLN A 86 8.67 11.26 -3.70
N ARG A 87 7.87 10.80 -4.65
CA ARG A 87 7.92 11.24 -6.05
C ARG A 87 7.33 12.65 -6.21
N PRO A 88 7.73 13.38 -7.27
CA PRO A 88 7.17 14.70 -7.54
C PRO A 88 5.65 14.68 -7.65
N VAL A 89 5.01 15.71 -7.11
CA VAL A 89 3.57 15.93 -7.23
C VAL A 89 3.16 16.39 -8.63
N ASP A 90 4.12 16.92 -9.39
CA ASP A 90 3.92 17.24 -10.81
C ASP A 90 4.07 15.98 -11.65
N SER A 91 3.16 15.79 -12.59
CA SER A 91 3.28 14.68 -13.55
C SER A 91 4.46 14.93 -14.50
N LEU A 92 5.37 13.99 -14.57
CA LEU A 92 6.55 14.07 -15.43
C LEU A 92 6.36 13.19 -16.66
N ALA A 93 6.87 13.65 -17.81
CA ALA A 93 6.87 12.88 -19.07
C ALA A 93 8.00 11.83 -19.07
N ILE A 94 8.05 10.96 -18.06
CA ILE A 94 9.02 9.89 -17.90
C ILE A 94 8.30 8.57 -17.59
N GLN A 95 9.00 7.44 -17.72
CA GLN A 95 8.42 6.10 -17.52
C GLN A 95 8.12 5.74 -16.06
N VAL A 96 8.27 6.65 -15.11
CA VAL A 96 7.92 6.43 -13.71
C VAL A 96 6.63 7.13 -13.36
N GLU A 97 5.78 6.48 -12.60
CA GLU A 97 4.59 7.09 -12.07
C GLU A 97 4.95 8.32 -11.23
N SER A 98 4.35 9.44 -11.55
CA SER A 98 4.50 10.72 -10.87
C SER A 98 3.14 11.42 -10.82
N GLY A 99 3.05 12.54 -10.15
CA GLY A 99 1.80 13.27 -9.96
C GLY A 99 1.24 13.12 -8.54
N PRO A 100 0.08 13.72 -8.29
CA PRO A 100 -0.54 13.68 -6.97
C PRO A 100 -0.90 12.25 -6.56
N MET A 101 -0.52 11.86 -5.35
CA MET A 101 -0.88 10.55 -4.81
C MET A 101 -1.28 10.63 -3.34
N ILE A 102 -2.14 9.71 -2.94
CA ILE A 102 -2.55 9.50 -1.57
C ILE A 102 -2.92 8.02 -1.36
N TYR A 103 -2.52 7.44 -0.24
CA TYR A 103 -2.82 6.06 0.09
C TYR A 103 -3.05 5.89 1.60
N ILE A 104 -4.16 5.27 1.97
CA ILE A 104 -4.49 4.88 3.34
C ILE A 104 -3.90 3.50 3.62
N ALA A 105 -2.91 3.43 4.48
CA ALA A 105 -2.30 2.17 4.92
C ALA A 105 -3.04 1.64 6.15
N HIS A 106 -4.24 1.09 5.92
CA HIS A 106 -5.14 0.59 6.97
C HIS A 106 -6.15 -0.39 6.37
N GLU A 107 -6.39 -1.53 7.01
CA GLU A 107 -7.30 -2.57 6.49
C GLU A 107 -8.71 -2.54 7.13
N MET A 108 -8.91 -1.72 8.14
CA MET A 108 -10.19 -1.59 8.86
C MET A 108 -10.69 -2.92 9.44
N THR A 109 -9.79 -3.71 10.02
CA THR A 109 -10.08 -4.99 10.66
C THR A 109 -10.14 -4.84 12.20
N PRO A 110 -10.62 -5.86 12.95
CA PRO A 110 -10.54 -5.86 14.41
C PRO A 110 -9.11 -5.76 14.96
N PHE A 111 -8.11 -6.09 14.15
CA PHE A 111 -6.70 -6.10 14.50
C PHE A 111 -5.95 -4.88 13.96
N SER A 112 -6.64 -4.00 13.25
CA SER A 112 -6.04 -2.78 12.72
C SER A 112 -5.74 -1.79 13.84
N PRO A 113 -4.66 -0.99 13.70
CA PRO A 113 -4.32 0.03 14.72
C PRO A 113 -5.40 1.11 14.83
N ALA A 114 -5.52 1.74 15.99
CA ALA A 114 -6.37 2.92 16.17
C ALA A 114 -5.81 4.14 15.41
N ASP A 115 -4.51 4.19 15.21
CA ASP A 115 -3.83 5.21 14.41
C ASP A 115 -3.98 4.90 12.92
N VAL A 116 -4.45 5.85 12.13
CA VAL A 116 -4.55 5.71 10.67
C VAL A 116 -3.34 6.33 9.99
N THR A 117 -2.56 5.49 9.31
CA THR A 117 -1.39 5.92 8.54
C THR A 117 -1.78 6.25 7.10
N VAL A 118 -1.30 7.40 6.61
CA VAL A 118 -1.51 7.85 5.23
C VAL A 118 -0.18 8.26 4.61
N TYR A 119 0.04 7.84 3.37
CA TYR A 119 1.17 8.28 2.55
C TYR A 119 0.67 9.22 1.47
N SER A 120 1.29 10.39 1.33
CA SER A 120 0.89 11.38 0.32
C SER A 120 2.01 12.37 0.03
N ASN A 121 2.09 12.82 -1.22
CA ASN A 121 2.95 13.93 -1.63
C ASN A 121 2.21 15.28 -1.69
N CYS A 122 0.93 15.33 -1.32
CA CYS A 122 0.11 16.53 -1.30
C CYS A 122 0.50 17.51 -0.17
N GLU A 123 0.16 18.77 -0.32
CA GLU A 123 0.44 19.85 0.65
C GLU A 123 -0.44 19.75 1.90
N GLU A 124 -1.70 19.39 1.70
CA GLU A 124 -2.67 19.15 2.77
C GLU A 124 -3.37 17.81 2.55
N VAL A 125 -3.59 17.09 3.62
CA VAL A 125 -4.34 15.83 3.61
C VAL A 125 -5.46 15.92 4.64
N ARG A 126 -6.68 15.61 4.22
CA ARG A 126 -7.84 15.48 5.11
C ARG A 126 -8.27 14.03 5.16
N LEU A 127 -8.44 13.51 6.36
CA LEU A 127 -8.97 12.18 6.61
C LEU A 127 -10.36 12.33 7.23
N THR A 128 -11.38 11.81 6.56
CA THR A 128 -12.74 11.66 7.11
C THR A 128 -12.94 10.21 7.53
N VAL A 129 -13.36 10.02 8.77
CA VAL A 129 -13.65 8.71 9.34
C VAL A 129 -15.16 8.56 9.37
N PHE A 130 -15.70 7.67 8.58
CA PHE A 130 -17.11 7.43 8.31
C PHE A 130 -17.83 8.64 7.68
N LYS A 131 -18.99 8.37 7.10
CA LYS A 131 -19.88 9.42 6.62
C LYS A 131 -20.36 10.26 7.81
N HIS A 132 -20.22 11.57 7.71
CA HIS A 132 -20.56 12.50 8.81
C HIS A 132 -19.74 12.31 10.11
N GLY A 133 -18.65 11.56 10.05
CA GLY A 133 -17.75 11.35 11.18
C GLY A 133 -16.71 12.46 11.36
N LYS A 134 -15.72 12.18 12.19
CA LYS A 134 -14.63 13.13 12.46
C LYS A 134 -13.76 13.34 11.22
N THR A 135 -13.33 14.58 11.02
CA THR A 135 -12.36 14.95 9.99
C THR A 135 -11.07 15.43 10.65
N TYR A 136 -9.96 14.88 10.21
CA TYR A 136 -8.62 15.23 10.65
C TYR A 136 -7.90 15.93 9.51
N THR A 137 -7.06 16.91 9.82
CA THR A 137 -6.30 17.66 8.80
C THR A 137 -4.82 17.65 9.11
N TYR A 138 -4.02 17.27 8.12
CA TYR A 138 -2.56 17.41 8.12
C TYR A 138 -2.14 18.44 7.09
N LYS A 139 -1.24 19.33 7.47
CA LYS A 139 -0.59 20.28 6.55
C LYS A 139 0.91 20.03 6.56
N LYS A 140 1.46 19.87 5.37
CA LYS A 140 2.89 19.70 5.15
C LYS A 140 3.64 20.92 5.66
N LYS A 141 4.71 20.68 6.40
CA LYS A 141 5.61 21.72 6.91
C LYS A 141 6.96 21.58 6.26
N ASP A 142 7.60 22.70 5.95
CA ASP A 142 8.99 22.70 5.54
C ASP A 142 9.86 22.16 6.66
N ARG A 143 10.61 21.13 6.34
CA ARG A 143 11.56 20.50 7.25
C ARG A 143 12.70 19.85 6.46
N PRO A 144 13.90 19.73 7.03
CA PRO A 144 14.93 18.92 6.44
C PRO A 144 14.54 17.44 6.48
N GLY A 145 15.00 16.66 5.49
CA GLY A 145 14.77 15.23 5.40
C GLY A 145 13.85 14.86 4.24
N MET A 146 13.18 13.71 4.35
CA MET A 146 12.34 13.18 3.28
C MET A 146 11.23 14.17 2.88
N PRO A 147 10.97 14.33 1.56
CA PRO A 147 10.03 15.32 1.03
C PRO A 147 8.60 15.16 1.56
N SER A 148 8.15 13.92 1.74
CA SER A 148 6.79 13.60 2.17
C SER A 148 6.83 12.66 3.36
N PRO A 149 6.88 13.17 4.60
CA PRO A 149 6.90 12.36 5.80
C PRO A 149 5.62 11.53 5.93
N ILE A 150 5.74 10.41 6.66
CA ILE A 150 4.59 9.57 7.00
C ILE A 150 3.59 10.38 7.82
N ILE A 151 2.34 10.38 7.40
CA ILE A 151 1.24 11.05 8.09
C ILE A 151 0.54 10.04 8.98
N ILE A 152 0.42 10.34 10.26
CA ILE A 152 -0.28 9.48 11.23
C ILE A 152 -1.37 10.31 11.91
N PHE A 153 -2.62 9.92 11.65
CA PHE A 153 -3.78 10.46 12.34
C PHE A 153 -4.03 9.61 13.58
N LYS A 154 -3.68 10.18 14.73
CA LYS A 154 -3.73 9.50 16.01
C LYS A 154 -5.16 9.23 16.45
N ASP A 155 -5.39 8.01 16.95
CA ASP A 155 -6.67 7.59 17.54
C ASP A 155 -7.88 7.90 16.64
N ALA A 156 -7.71 7.67 15.33
CA ALA A 156 -8.70 8.03 14.33
C ALA A 156 -9.69 6.91 14.00
N TYR A 157 -9.33 5.65 14.28
CA TYR A 157 -10.16 4.49 13.97
C TYR A 157 -10.47 3.66 15.19
N HIS A 158 -11.76 3.31 15.35
CA HIS A 158 -12.24 2.46 16.44
C HIS A 158 -13.14 1.36 15.89
N PHE A 159 -12.66 0.13 15.90
CA PHE A 159 -13.37 -1.03 15.36
C PHE A 159 -14.79 -1.20 15.93
N MET A 160 -15.02 -0.87 17.19
CA MET A 160 -16.34 -1.02 17.81
C MET A 160 -17.37 -0.04 17.22
N GLU A 161 -16.94 1.16 16.80
CA GLU A 161 -17.78 2.13 16.09
C GLU A 161 -18.14 1.61 14.70
N ASP A 162 -17.14 1.11 13.96
CA ASP A 162 -17.33 0.46 12.67
C ASP A 162 -18.32 -0.70 12.74
N LYS A 163 -18.14 -1.59 13.72
CA LYS A 163 -19.02 -2.73 13.95
C LYS A 163 -20.46 -2.30 14.29
N ALA A 164 -20.62 -1.23 15.04
CA ALA A 164 -21.95 -0.70 15.39
C ALA A 164 -22.67 -0.18 14.14
N LEU A 165 -22.00 0.60 13.29
CA LEU A 165 -22.54 1.10 12.03
C LEU A 165 -22.88 -0.03 11.06
N SER A 166 -21.99 -1.00 10.92
CA SER A 166 -22.21 -2.17 10.07
C SER A 166 -23.44 -2.98 10.48
N ARG A 167 -23.74 -3.08 11.77
CA ARG A 167 -24.95 -3.76 12.29
C ARG A 167 -26.24 -3.02 12.02
N GLN A 168 -26.18 -1.72 11.83
CA GLN A 168 -27.33 -0.88 11.48
C GLN A 168 -27.60 -0.86 9.96
N GLU A 169 -26.94 -1.72 9.19
CA GLU A 169 -27.04 -1.78 7.73
C GLU A 169 -26.57 -0.49 7.01
N CYS A 170 -25.86 0.39 7.71
CA CYS A 170 -25.30 1.63 7.16
C CYS A 170 -23.95 1.36 6.47
N TRP A 171 -23.94 0.43 5.56
CA TRP A 171 -22.73 -0.12 4.96
C TRP A 171 -21.92 0.89 4.15
N ASP A 172 -22.58 1.83 3.50
CA ASP A 172 -21.97 2.90 2.72
C ASP A 172 -21.38 4.03 3.58
N GLU A 173 -21.69 4.01 4.88
CA GLU A 173 -21.21 4.99 5.84
C GLU A 173 -19.89 4.59 6.51
N VAL A 174 -19.52 3.30 6.42
CA VAL A 174 -18.30 2.75 7.03
C VAL A 174 -17.14 2.83 6.06
N TYR A 175 -16.34 3.88 6.17
CA TYR A 175 -15.14 4.09 5.36
C TYR A 175 -14.14 5.03 6.03
N LEU A 176 -12.92 4.97 5.54
CA LEU A 176 -11.92 6.02 5.68
C LEU A 176 -11.77 6.70 4.32
N LEU A 177 -11.87 8.01 4.26
CA LEU A 177 -11.68 8.80 3.05
C LEU A 177 -10.53 9.78 3.28
N ALA A 178 -9.44 9.61 2.56
CA ALA A 178 -8.33 10.55 2.54
C ALA A 178 -8.37 11.37 1.25
N GLU A 179 -8.34 12.68 1.39
CA GLU A 179 -8.35 13.63 0.29
C GLU A 179 -7.07 14.48 0.34
N GLY A 180 -6.36 14.54 -0.77
CA GLY A 180 -5.13 15.30 -0.94
C GLY A 180 -5.38 16.62 -1.67
N PHE A 181 -4.80 17.70 -1.16
CA PHE A 181 -4.98 19.04 -1.72
C PHE A 181 -3.63 19.65 -2.12
N ARG A 182 -3.66 20.42 -3.20
CA ARG A 182 -2.58 21.28 -3.68
C ARG A 182 -3.15 22.64 -4.08
N ASN A 183 -2.55 23.71 -3.56
CA ASN A 183 -3.06 25.08 -3.79
C ASN A 183 -4.56 25.22 -3.49
N GLY A 184 -5.03 24.56 -2.44
CA GLY A 184 -6.43 24.57 -2.01
C GLY A 184 -7.40 23.73 -2.87
N LYS A 185 -6.94 23.08 -3.95
CA LYS A 185 -7.74 22.21 -4.80
C LYS A 185 -7.49 20.74 -4.48
N LYS A 186 -8.56 19.95 -4.45
CA LYS A 186 -8.45 18.50 -4.33
C LYS A 186 -7.81 17.93 -5.61
N VAL A 187 -6.73 17.16 -5.45
CA VAL A 187 -5.95 16.58 -6.55
C VAL A 187 -5.80 15.07 -6.47
N ALA A 188 -6.07 14.49 -5.31
CA ALA A 188 -6.04 13.04 -5.11
C ALA A 188 -7.04 12.61 -4.04
N GLU A 189 -7.53 11.39 -4.12
CA GLU A 189 -8.32 10.77 -3.06
C GLU A 189 -8.08 9.27 -2.99
N HIS A 190 -8.24 8.70 -1.81
CA HIS A 190 -8.26 7.27 -1.58
C HIS A 190 -9.31 6.94 -0.55
N LYS A 191 -10.20 6.00 -0.89
CA LYS A 191 -11.24 5.50 0.01
C LYS A 191 -10.91 4.08 0.41
N ARG A 192 -10.98 3.79 1.69
CA ARG A 192 -10.83 2.44 2.25
C ARG A 192 -12.13 2.03 2.93
N MET A 193 -12.55 0.81 2.68
CA MET A 193 -13.70 0.20 3.33
C MET A 193 -13.30 -1.14 3.94
N PRO A 194 -13.94 -1.58 5.04
CA PRO A 194 -13.65 -2.88 5.61
C PRO A 194 -14.07 -3.98 4.65
N ALA A 195 -13.23 -5.00 4.48
CA ALA A 195 -13.59 -6.19 3.72
C ALA A 195 -14.66 -6.98 4.46
N ARG A 196 -15.64 -7.49 3.71
CA ARG A 196 -16.79 -8.23 4.21
C ARG A 196 -16.71 -9.70 3.81
N ARG A 197 -17.85 -10.39 3.85
CA ARG A 197 -17.92 -11.77 3.39
C ARG A 197 -17.58 -11.84 1.90
N PRO A 198 -16.80 -12.85 1.47
CA PRO A 198 -16.49 -13.05 0.06
C PRO A 198 -17.76 -13.17 -0.75
N GLY A 199 -17.88 -12.37 -1.80
CA GLY A 199 -19.03 -12.35 -2.69
C GLY A 199 -18.71 -12.69 -4.13
N LYS A 200 -17.47 -12.41 -4.55
CA LYS A 200 -17.03 -12.68 -5.92
C LYS A 200 -15.51 -12.86 -6.00
N ILE A 201 -15.07 -13.47 -7.10
CA ILE A 201 -13.67 -13.51 -7.50
C ILE A 201 -13.51 -12.55 -8.66
N THR A 202 -12.49 -11.69 -8.60
CA THR A 202 -12.09 -10.84 -9.72
C THR A 202 -10.78 -11.36 -10.30
N LEU A 203 -10.69 -11.38 -11.61
CA LEU A 203 -9.50 -11.76 -12.36
C LEU A 203 -8.93 -10.50 -13.01
N HIS A 204 -7.65 -10.27 -12.83
CA HIS A 204 -6.92 -9.16 -13.44
C HIS A 204 -5.81 -9.73 -14.30
N LEU A 205 -5.74 -9.31 -15.55
CA LEU A 205 -4.66 -9.60 -16.49
C LEU A 205 -3.68 -8.45 -16.47
N ASP A 206 -2.39 -8.75 -16.51
CA ASP A 206 -1.34 -7.71 -16.61
C ASP A 206 -1.31 -7.10 -18.03
N ASP A 207 -1.70 -7.89 -19.03
CA ASP A 207 -1.88 -7.44 -20.42
C ASP A 207 -3.10 -8.14 -21.04
N GLU A 208 -3.97 -7.35 -21.65
CA GLU A 208 -5.17 -7.82 -22.34
C GLU A 208 -4.98 -7.92 -23.87
N ASN A 209 -3.90 -7.34 -24.42
CA ASN A 209 -3.65 -7.19 -25.84
C ASN A 209 -2.32 -7.82 -26.27
N ILE A 210 -2.31 -9.15 -26.36
CA ILE A 210 -1.14 -9.91 -26.82
C ILE A 210 -1.08 -9.87 -28.36
N GLN A 211 0.07 -9.46 -28.91
CA GLN A 211 0.27 -9.45 -30.36
C GLN A 211 0.61 -10.86 -30.88
N PRO A 212 0.13 -11.25 -32.07
CA PRO A 212 0.27 -12.62 -32.59
C PRO A 212 1.71 -13.13 -32.77
N PHE A 213 2.70 -12.25 -32.79
CA PHE A 213 4.11 -12.59 -33.02
C PHE A 213 4.99 -12.47 -31.77
N ASP A 214 4.40 -12.22 -30.61
CA ASP A 214 5.15 -12.20 -29.36
C ASP A 214 5.53 -13.63 -28.96
N ILE A 215 6.83 -13.91 -28.92
CA ILE A 215 7.37 -15.27 -28.77
C ILE A 215 7.28 -15.81 -27.34
N SER A 216 7.20 -14.93 -26.36
CA SER A 216 7.09 -15.33 -24.95
C SER A 216 6.43 -14.22 -24.12
N ILE A 217 5.14 -14.35 -23.88
CA ILE A 217 4.43 -13.45 -23.00
C ILE A 217 3.99 -14.22 -21.76
N PHE A 218 4.42 -13.73 -20.60
CA PHE A 218 3.94 -14.18 -19.30
C PHE A 218 2.87 -13.20 -18.82
N VAL A 219 1.62 -13.60 -18.94
CA VAL A 219 0.51 -12.86 -18.34
C VAL A 219 0.34 -13.36 -16.91
N CYS A 220 0.63 -12.51 -15.95
CA CYS A 220 0.32 -12.82 -14.56
C CYS A 220 -1.15 -12.57 -14.27
N ASN A 221 -1.88 -13.64 -13.97
CA ASN A 221 -3.25 -13.54 -13.51
C ASN A 221 -3.27 -13.38 -12.00
N ARG A 222 -3.95 -12.35 -11.53
CA ARG A 222 -4.23 -12.14 -10.10
C ARG A 222 -5.71 -12.35 -9.84
N SER A 223 -6.01 -13.29 -8.97
CA SER A 223 -7.37 -13.46 -8.48
C SER A 223 -7.51 -12.85 -7.09
N ASN A 224 -8.50 -12.01 -6.92
CA ASN A 224 -8.84 -11.41 -5.64
C ASN A 224 -10.22 -11.90 -5.19
N HIS A 225 -10.32 -12.36 -3.95
CA HIS A 225 -11.61 -12.54 -3.32
C HIS A 225 -12.10 -11.16 -2.87
N CYS A 226 -13.18 -10.71 -3.47
CA CYS A 226 -13.81 -9.46 -3.12
C CYS A 226 -15.14 -9.72 -2.44
N ASP A 227 -15.58 -8.81 -1.59
CA ASP A 227 -16.96 -8.75 -1.15
C ASP A 227 -17.89 -8.28 -2.28
N GLN A 228 -19.18 -8.16 -2.00
CA GLN A 228 -20.17 -7.77 -3.02
C GLN A 228 -19.92 -6.38 -3.61
N ILE A 229 -19.29 -5.49 -2.86
CA ILE A 229 -18.96 -4.11 -3.29
C ILE A 229 -17.58 -3.98 -3.91
N GLY A 230 -16.80 -5.06 -3.96
CA GLY A 230 -15.49 -5.10 -4.62
C GLY A 230 -14.28 -4.85 -3.71
N THR A 231 -14.47 -4.79 -2.39
CA THR A 231 -13.35 -4.67 -1.44
C THR A 231 -12.61 -6.00 -1.34
N VAL A 232 -11.29 -5.97 -1.51
CA VAL A 232 -10.45 -7.17 -1.46
C VAL A 232 -10.37 -7.71 -0.03
N GLY A 233 -10.65 -9.00 0.12
CA GLY A 233 -10.54 -9.71 1.40
C GLY A 233 -9.13 -10.27 1.62
N ASN A 234 -8.26 -9.52 2.26
CA ASN A 234 -6.84 -9.88 2.44
C ASN A 234 -6.58 -11.06 3.39
N GLY A 235 -7.57 -11.51 4.16
CA GLY A 235 -7.43 -12.63 5.11
C GLY A 235 -7.89 -13.99 4.59
N LEU A 236 -8.24 -14.11 3.31
CA LEU A 236 -8.83 -15.30 2.73
C LEU A 236 -7.77 -16.15 2.02
N ASN A 237 -7.21 -17.12 2.72
CA ASN A 237 -6.15 -18.00 2.20
C ASN A 237 -6.54 -19.50 2.18
N ASN A 238 -7.78 -19.85 2.52
CA ASN A 238 -8.26 -21.23 2.65
C ASN A 238 -9.21 -21.66 1.53
N TYR A 239 -9.33 -20.87 0.47
CA TYR A 239 -10.15 -21.20 -0.69
C TYR A 239 -9.30 -21.81 -1.81
N HIS A 240 -9.79 -22.89 -2.41
CA HIS A 240 -9.21 -23.47 -3.61
C HIS A 240 -9.81 -22.80 -4.84
N ILE A 241 -8.96 -22.20 -5.66
CA ILE A 241 -9.36 -21.56 -6.91
C ILE A 241 -8.90 -22.44 -8.08
N LYS A 242 -9.84 -22.85 -8.93
CA LYS A 242 -9.55 -23.58 -10.15
C LYS A 242 -9.52 -22.62 -11.32
N PHE A 243 -8.39 -22.58 -12.02
CA PHE A 243 -8.24 -21.82 -13.28
C PHE A 243 -8.44 -22.75 -14.46
N SER A 244 -9.06 -22.25 -15.51
CA SER A 244 -9.15 -22.89 -16.82
C SER A 244 -8.88 -21.85 -17.91
N VAL A 245 -8.33 -22.29 -19.02
CA VAL A 245 -8.06 -21.48 -20.21
C VAL A 245 -8.70 -22.17 -21.39
N GLU A 246 -9.42 -21.42 -22.21
CA GLU A 246 -9.99 -21.83 -23.48
C GLU A 246 -9.35 -21.05 -24.63
N GLY A 247 -9.08 -21.71 -25.76
CA GLY A 247 -8.45 -21.11 -26.93
C GLY A 247 -6.96 -21.46 -27.05
N GLU A 248 -6.19 -20.62 -27.73
CA GLU A 248 -4.79 -20.88 -28.08
C GLU A 248 -3.77 -20.61 -26.96
N ALA A 249 -4.23 -20.22 -25.77
CA ALA A 249 -3.40 -19.99 -24.60
C ALA A 249 -3.25 -21.24 -23.75
N ARG A 250 -2.16 -21.33 -23.00
CA ARG A 250 -1.87 -22.43 -22.09
C ARG A 250 -1.66 -21.93 -20.67
N LEU A 251 -2.35 -22.55 -19.71
CA LEU A 251 -2.07 -22.32 -18.31
C LEU A 251 -0.77 -23.02 -17.92
N VAL A 252 0.17 -22.27 -17.36
CA VAL A 252 1.43 -22.77 -16.80
C VAL A 252 1.37 -22.56 -15.29
N ALA A 253 1.43 -23.66 -14.54
CA ALA A 253 1.44 -23.65 -13.08
C ALA A 253 2.87 -23.58 -12.54
#